data_c3a1f06062a5eb70dcff5ac7e0e5eb64
#
_entry.id   c3a1f06062a5eb70dcff5ac7e0e5eb64
#
_cell.length_a   1.000
_cell.length_b   1.000
_cell.length_c   1.000
_cell.angle_alpha   90.00
_cell.angle_beta   90.00
_cell.angle_gamma   90.00
#
_symmetry.space_group_name_H-M   'P 1'
#
loop_
_entity.id
_entity.type
_entity.pdbx_description
1 polymer ?
#
loop_
_entity_poly.entity_id
_entity_poly.type
_entity_poly.pdbx_seq_one_letter_code
_entity_poly.pdbx_strand_id
1 'polypeptide(L)'
;MTAQFIPPAKPILGDDERKAVDEVIASGMVAQGPQVHAFEDEFSSQVVDGVHCVAVNSGTSALHIGLLASGIGEGDEVIVPSFTFAATGNSVALSGAKPVFADVDPVTFTLD
;
A
#
# COMPACT_ATOMS: atom_id res chain seq x y z
N MET A 1 -8.73 36.29 11.38
CA MET A 1 -7.67 35.39 10.87
C MET A 1 -8.35 34.18 10.29
N THR A 2 -8.31 34.01 8.96
CA THR A 2 -8.83 32.80 8.31
C THR A 2 -7.83 31.69 8.61
N ALA A 3 -8.30 30.64 9.30
CA ALA A 3 -7.48 29.46 9.56
C ALA A 3 -7.07 28.85 8.21
N GLN A 4 -5.79 28.71 7.96
CA GLN A 4 -5.26 28.06 6.76
C GLN A 4 -5.50 26.55 6.93
N PHE A 5 -6.22 25.93 6.01
CA PHE A 5 -6.40 24.48 5.99
C PHE A 5 -5.07 23.80 5.69
N ILE A 6 -4.64 22.92 6.56
CA ILE A 6 -3.45 22.07 6.38
C ILE A 6 -3.94 20.68 5.97
N PRO A 7 -3.74 20.26 4.70
CA PRO A 7 -4.13 18.93 4.29
C PRO A 7 -3.24 17.86 4.92
N PRO A 8 -3.76 16.65 5.18
CA PRO A 8 -2.96 15.56 5.76
C PRO A 8 -1.86 15.04 4.83
N ALA A 9 -2.02 15.27 3.53
CA ALA A 9 -1.01 14.94 2.52
C ALA A 9 -1.10 15.95 1.36
N LYS A 10 0.05 16.23 0.75
CA LYS A 10 0.16 17.03 -0.48
C LYS A 10 1.15 16.33 -1.40
N PRO A 11 0.70 15.62 -2.44
CA PRO A 11 1.58 15.02 -3.44
C PRO A 11 2.43 16.08 -4.15
N ILE A 12 3.68 15.76 -4.39
CA ILE A 12 4.59 16.56 -5.22
C ILE A 12 4.57 15.93 -6.60
N LEU A 13 3.88 16.56 -7.53
CA LEU A 13 3.73 16.12 -8.92
C LEU A 13 4.21 17.24 -9.84
N GLY A 14 5.02 16.89 -10.83
CA GLY A 14 5.63 17.81 -11.78
C GLY A 14 5.39 17.43 -13.24
N ASP A 15 6.27 17.92 -14.09
CA ASP A 15 6.19 17.67 -15.52
C ASP A 15 6.66 16.27 -15.90
N ASP A 16 7.53 15.67 -15.11
CA ASP A 16 8.02 14.30 -15.35
C ASP A 16 6.89 13.28 -15.18
N GLU A 17 6.08 13.40 -14.12
CA GLU A 17 4.92 12.53 -13.90
C GLU A 17 3.86 12.72 -14.98
N ARG A 18 3.61 13.98 -15.39
CA ARG A 18 2.67 14.29 -16.48
C ARG A 18 3.11 13.64 -17.77
N LYS A 19 4.39 13.77 -18.13
CA LYS A 19 4.95 13.18 -19.35
C LYS A 19 4.84 11.66 -19.32
N ALA A 20 5.17 11.02 -18.20
CA ALA A 20 5.06 9.57 -18.05
C ALA A 20 3.61 9.08 -18.23
N VAL A 21 2.63 9.81 -17.67
CA VAL A 21 1.21 9.48 -17.85
C VAL A 21 0.77 9.68 -19.30
N ASP A 22 1.18 10.77 -19.96
CA ASP A 22 0.87 11.02 -21.37
C ASP A 22 1.42 9.93 -22.29
N GLU A 23 2.63 9.44 -22.03
CA GLU A 23 3.23 8.32 -22.77
C GLU A 23 2.43 7.02 -22.61
N VAL A 24 1.94 6.73 -21.40
CA VAL A 24 1.08 5.56 -21.15
C VAL A 24 -0.25 5.68 -21.90
N ILE A 25 -0.88 6.86 -21.86
CA ILE A 25 -2.15 7.10 -22.59
C ILE A 25 -1.92 6.96 -24.11
N ALA A 26 -0.85 7.55 -24.65
CA ALA A 26 -0.51 7.48 -26.06
C ALA A 26 -0.21 6.05 -26.52
N SER A 27 0.31 5.19 -25.67
CA SER A 27 0.57 3.77 -25.96
C SER A 27 -0.72 2.94 -26.07
N GLY A 28 -1.83 3.42 -25.50
CA GLY A 28 -3.08 2.66 -25.35
C GLY A 28 -3.03 1.55 -24.30
N MET A 29 -1.88 1.31 -23.65
CA MET A 29 -1.71 0.29 -22.60
C MET A 29 -1.99 0.87 -21.22
N VAL A 30 -3.25 1.23 -20.97
CA VAL A 30 -3.71 1.91 -19.73
C VAL A 30 -4.03 0.96 -18.59
N ALA A 31 -3.94 -0.35 -18.82
CA ALA A 31 -4.04 -1.37 -17.77
C ALA A 31 -2.64 -1.90 -17.44
N GLN A 32 -2.55 -3.14 -16.99
CA GLN A 32 -1.26 -3.78 -16.72
C GLN A 32 -0.43 -3.91 -18.00
N GLY A 33 0.80 -3.38 -17.99
CA GLY A 33 1.64 -3.31 -19.19
C GLY A 33 3.12 -3.08 -18.85
N PRO A 34 3.95 -2.66 -19.82
CA PRO A 34 5.40 -2.51 -19.65
C PRO A 34 5.81 -1.63 -18.47
N GLN A 35 5.04 -0.57 -18.16
CA GLN A 35 5.35 0.32 -17.04
C GLN A 35 5.15 -0.36 -15.69
N VAL A 36 4.16 -1.26 -15.58
CA VAL A 36 3.95 -2.05 -14.37
C VAL A 36 5.12 -3.02 -14.17
N HIS A 37 5.55 -3.73 -15.21
CA HIS A 37 6.71 -4.62 -15.12
C HIS A 37 8.00 -3.86 -14.77
N ALA A 38 8.23 -2.71 -15.39
CA ALA A 38 9.37 -1.86 -15.05
C ALA A 38 9.36 -1.43 -13.58
N PHE A 39 8.20 -1.06 -13.05
CA PHE A 39 8.04 -0.73 -11.64
C PHE A 39 8.32 -1.93 -10.72
N GLU A 40 7.79 -3.11 -11.05
CA GLU A 40 8.02 -4.34 -10.29
C GLU A 40 9.51 -4.71 -10.25
N ASP A 41 10.21 -4.63 -11.39
CA ASP A 41 11.63 -4.92 -11.52
C ASP A 41 12.50 -3.90 -10.76
N GLU A 42 12.18 -2.61 -10.89
CA GLU A 42 12.90 -1.54 -10.22
C GLU A 42 12.72 -1.62 -8.71
N PHE A 43 11.49 -1.83 -8.23
CA PHE A 43 11.20 -1.99 -6.81
C PHE A 43 11.89 -3.24 -6.25
N SER A 44 11.84 -4.35 -6.97
CA SER A 44 12.54 -5.59 -6.61
C SER A 44 14.03 -5.35 -6.40
N SER A 45 14.69 -4.69 -7.36
CA SER A 45 16.14 -4.50 -7.31
C SER A 45 16.61 -3.45 -6.32
N GLN A 46 15.84 -2.36 -6.13
CA GLN A 46 16.28 -1.22 -5.33
C GLN A 46 15.79 -1.25 -3.88
N VAL A 47 14.69 -1.95 -3.59
CA VAL A 47 14.02 -1.88 -2.28
C VAL A 47 14.07 -3.20 -1.53
N VAL A 48 13.97 -4.34 -2.21
CA VAL A 48 13.82 -5.66 -1.57
C VAL A 48 14.85 -6.69 -2.01
N ASP A 49 16.05 -6.26 -2.36
CA ASP A 49 17.23 -7.11 -2.64
C ASP A 49 16.99 -8.19 -3.72
N GLY A 50 16.20 -7.88 -4.75
CA GLY A 50 15.91 -8.78 -5.86
C GLY A 50 14.77 -9.78 -5.62
N VAL A 51 14.03 -9.65 -4.52
CA VAL A 51 12.81 -10.47 -4.29
C VAL A 51 11.73 -10.07 -5.28
N HIS A 52 11.09 -11.06 -5.89
CA HIS A 52 10.03 -10.82 -6.87
C HIS A 52 8.86 -10.03 -6.27
N CYS A 53 8.44 -9.00 -6.98
CA CYS A 53 7.37 -8.10 -6.59
C CYS A 53 6.19 -8.17 -7.54
N VAL A 54 4.99 -7.93 -7.02
CA VAL A 54 3.77 -7.84 -7.80
C VAL A 54 3.05 -6.55 -7.45
N ALA A 55 2.85 -5.69 -8.44
CA ALA A 55 2.13 -4.45 -8.27
C ALA A 55 0.62 -4.68 -8.16
N VAL A 56 -0.02 -3.97 -7.25
CA VAL A 56 -1.45 -3.97 -7.03
C VAL A 56 -2.01 -2.55 -7.02
N ASN A 57 -3.31 -2.41 -7.14
CA ASN A 57 -3.96 -1.11 -7.33
C ASN A 57 -4.07 -0.24 -6.06
N SER A 58 -3.74 -0.77 -4.90
CA SER A 58 -3.78 -0.02 -3.62
C SER A 58 -2.99 -0.71 -2.52
N GLY A 59 -2.57 0.05 -1.51
CA GLY A 59 -1.97 -0.52 -0.29
C GLY A 59 -2.90 -1.47 0.46
N THR A 60 -4.20 -1.21 0.45
CA THR A 60 -5.21 -2.13 1.02
C THR A 60 -5.18 -3.48 0.32
N SER A 61 -5.11 -3.50 -1.02
CA SER A 61 -4.99 -4.73 -1.79
C SER A 61 -3.67 -5.45 -1.50
N ALA A 62 -2.57 -4.71 -1.35
CA ALA A 62 -1.28 -5.29 -1.02
C ALA A 62 -1.32 -6.01 0.34
N LEU A 63 -1.87 -5.38 1.37
CA LEU A 63 -2.03 -5.98 2.69
C LEU A 63 -2.93 -7.23 2.63
N HIS A 64 -4.08 -7.12 1.98
CA HIS A 64 -5.03 -8.24 1.86
C HIS A 64 -4.42 -9.44 1.12
N ILE A 65 -3.80 -9.21 -0.04
CA ILE A 65 -3.16 -10.28 -0.81
C ILE A 65 -1.97 -10.87 -0.05
N GLY A 66 -1.19 -10.05 0.66
CA GLY A 66 -0.10 -10.51 1.50
C GLY A 66 -0.56 -11.46 2.61
N LEU A 67 -1.68 -11.15 3.27
CA LEU A 67 -2.29 -12.03 4.28
C LEU A 67 -2.73 -13.36 3.66
N LEU A 68 -3.46 -13.30 2.54
CA LEU A 68 -3.91 -14.51 1.84
C LEU A 68 -2.74 -15.37 1.35
N ALA A 69 -1.69 -14.76 0.80
CA ALA A 69 -0.49 -15.44 0.34
C ALA A 69 0.28 -16.11 1.49
N SER A 70 0.16 -15.56 2.71
CA SER A 70 0.71 -16.14 3.93
C SER A 70 -0.17 -17.24 4.55
N GLY A 71 -1.30 -17.56 3.93
CA GLY A 71 -2.25 -18.58 4.41
C GLY A 71 -3.15 -18.11 5.55
N ILE A 72 -3.21 -16.79 5.80
CA ILE A 72 -4.02 -16.22 6.87
C ILE A 72 -5.49 -16.15 6.42
N GLY A 73 -6.41 -16.66 7.24
CA GLY A 73 -7.83 -16.75 6.93
C GLY A 73 -8.72 -17.03 8.14
N GLU A 74 -9.84 -17.69 7.90
CA GLU A 74 -10.82 -18.00 8.94
C GLU A 74 -10.20 -18.84 10.07
N GLY A 75 -10.41 -18.38 11.30
CA GLY A 75 -9.87 -19.00 12.51
C GLY A 75 -8.55 -18.41 13.00
N ASP A 76 -7.87 -17.60 12.18
CA ASP A 76 -6.64 -16.91 12.56
C ASP A 76 -6.93 -15.59 13.26
N GLU A 77 -5.99 -15.16 14.09
CA GLU A 77 -5.95 -13.83 14.70
C GLU A 77 -4.70 -13.09 14.24
N VAL A 78 -4.88 -11.80 13.85
CA VAL A 78 -3.78 -10.94 13.41
C VAL A 78 -3.71 -9.72 14.31
N ILE A 79 -2.57 -9.53 14.96
CA ILE A 79 -2.32 -8.34 15.79
C ILE A 79 -2.09 -7.14 14.89
N VAL A 80 -2.84 -6.07 15.14
CA VAL A 80 -2.77 -4.82 14.38
C VAL A 80 -2.69 -3.63 15.33
N PRO A 81 -1.97 -2.55 14.97
CA PRO A 81 -1.93 -1.35 15.80
C PRO A 81 -3.31 -0.67 15.89
N SER A 82 -3.65 -0.15 17.06
CA SER A 82 -4.90 0.59 17.28
C SER A 82 -4.88 1.97 16.60
N PHE A 83 -3.71 2.60 16.51
CA PHE A 83 -3.50 3.87 15.81
C PHE A 83 -2.93 3.63 14.42
N THR A 84 -3.82 3.45 13.45
CA THR A 84 -3.44 3.16 12.04
C THR A 84 -4.54 3.58 11.08
N PHE A 85 -4.24 3.54 9.79
CA PHE A 85 -5.25 3.69 8.76
C PHE A 85 -6.19 2.47 8.74
N ALA A 86 -7.48 2.69 8.55
CA ALA A 86 -8.51 1.64 8.62
C ALA A 86 -8.23 0.40 7.72
N ALA A 87 -7.47 0.58 6.64
CA ALA A 87 -7.09 -0.52 5.76
C ALA A 87 -6.36 -1.66 6.48
N THR A 88 -5.61 -1.37 7.54
CA THR A 88 -4.88 -2.39 8.32
C THR A 88 -5.85 -3.42 8.92
N GLY A 89 -6.83 -3.00 9.68
CA GLY A 89 -7.84 -3.90 10.24
C GLY A 89 -8.78 -4.47 9.19
N ASN A 90 -9.16 -3.66 8.19
CA ASN A 90 -10.04 -4.10 7.09
C ASN A 90 -9.41 -5.21 6.26
N SER A 91 -8.11 -5.16 5.97
CA SER A 91 -7.43 -6.20 5.21
C SER A 91 -7.44 -7.55 5.93
N VAL A 92 -7.30 -7.54 7.26
CA VAL A 92 -7.43 -8.74 8.08
C VAL A 92 -8.85 -9.28 8.03
N ALA A 93 -9.86 -8.43 8.20
CA ALA A 93 -11.26 -8.86 8.14
C ALA A 93 -11.64 -9.40 6.75
N LEU A 94 -11.11 -8.80 5.67
CA LEU A 94 -11.33 -9.25 4.30
C LEU A 94 -10.68 -10.62 4.01
N SER A 95 -9.59 -10.98 4.70
CA SER A 95 -9.00 -12.32 4.58
C SER A 95 -9.78 -13.40 5.35
N GLY A 96 -10.82 -13.03 6.10
CA GLY A 96 -11.59 -13.93 6.96
C GLY A 96 -11.01 -14.10 8.37
N ALA A 97 -9.85 -13.52 8.64
CA ALA A 97 -9.22 -13.55 9.96
C ALA A 97 -9.79 -12.48 10.90
N LYS A 98 -9.50 -12.60 12.19
CA LYS A 98 -9.94 -11.68 13.23
C LYS A 98 -8.83 -10.67 13.54
N PRO A 99 -9.05 -9.35 13.35
CA PRO A 99 -8.09 -8.35 13.81
C PRO A 99 -8.11 -8.24 15.34
N VAL A 100 -6.93 -8.28 15.95
CA VAL A 100 -6.72 -8.07 17.38
C VAL A 100 -5.95 -6.76 17.54
N PHE A 101 -6.64 -5.73 18.02
CA PHE A 101 -6.02 -4.42 18.19
C PHE A 101 -5.12 -4.39 19.42
N ALA A 102 -3.87 -3.98 19.22
CA ALA A 102 -2.91 -3.71 20.27
C ALA A 102 -2.59 -2.23 20.34
N ASP A 103 -2.15 -1.77 21.50
CA ASP A 103 -1.78 -0.37 21.69
C ASP A 103 -0.46 -0.04 20.97
N VAL A 104 -0.17 1.24 20.85
CA VAL A 104 1.04 1.74 20.22
C VAL A 104 1.88 2.53 21.20
N ASP A 105 3.19 2.41 21.07
CA ASP A 105 4.13 3.26 21.80
C ASP A 105 3.87 4.75 21.48
N PRO A 106 3.68 5.62 22.46
CA PRO A 106 3.28 7.01 22.25
C PRO A 106 4.38 7.88 21.62
N VAL A 107 5.60 7.37 21.50
CA VAL A 107 6.75 8.10 20.93
C VAL A 107 7.03 7.64 19.49
N THR A 108 7.03 6.35 19.25
CA THR A 108 7.37 5.76 17.96
C THR A 108 6.17 5.48 17.08
N PHE A 109 4.96 5.39 17.68
CA PHE A 109 3.70 4.98 17.04
C PHE A 109 3.74 3.59 16.39
N THR A 110 4.70 2.77 16.75
CA THR A 110 4.74 1.33 16.41
C THR A 110 4.00 0.53 17.47
N LEU A 111 3.72 -0.75 17.18
CA LEU A 111 3.16 -1.68 18.18
C LEU A 111 4.05 -1.70 19.44
N ASP A 112 3.39 -1.62 20.62
CA ASP A 112 4.06 -1.68 21.93
C ASP A 112 4.30 -3.16 22.34
#